data_9d64391d11fab5b46ebe14b3ac590b32
#
_entry.id   9d64391d11fab5b46ebe14b3ac590b32
#
_cell.length_a   1.000
_cell.length_b   1.000
_cell.length_c   1.000
_cell.angle_alpha   90.00
_cell.angle_beta   90.00
_cell.angle_gamma   90.00
#
_symmetry.space_group_name_H-M   'P 1'
#
loop_
_entity.id
_entity.type
_entity.pdbx_description
1 polymer ?
#
loop_
_entity_poly.entity_id
_entity_poly.type
_entity_poly.pdbx_seq_one_letter_code
_entity_poly.pdbx_strand_id
1 'polypeptide(L)'
;MSLLANPEQSHAHSQQTLTALYEYDDFMESIATMVDLGCGAGLDLEWWATRTTRDDNPQPLNINCTGVDVLDELSIARQYPNITYQQTDFEGTIHTPVKNKFDILWSHDSFQYAVNPIATLSNWWNIASDGGMLAVIVPQNTNIHRHQLAVSQPSGCYYHYTMVSLIHMLAVAGWDCKHGFFSKNPRDSWLHAIVYKSNIAPQDPKKTNWYTLSELGLLPDSADRSVYAHGELRQQDLVLPWLDHSLMSMAQQ
;
A
#
# COMPACT_ATOMS: atom_id res chain seq x y z
N MET A 1 -19.33 14.01 15.30
CA MET A 1 -18.13 13.83 16.14
C MET A 1 -17.43 12.63 15.57
N SER A 2 -16.43 12.82 14.69
CA SER A 2 -15.70 11.72 14.06
C SER A 2 -14.82 11.08 15.13
N LEU A 3 -15.00 9.79 15.33
CA LEU A 3 -13.99 8.95 15.99
C LEU A 3 -12.86 8.75 14.97
N LEU A 4 -12.09 9.80 14.76
CA LEU A 4 -10.78 9.66 14.12
C LEU A 4 -9.98 8.73 15.03
N ALA A 5 -9.51 7.61 14.47
CA ALA A 5 -8.47 6.81 15.10
C ALA A 5 -7.41 7.78 15.61
N ASN A 6 -6.90 7.55 16.82
CA ASN A 6 -5.87 8.42 17.37
C ASN A 6 -4.74 8.52 16.34
N PRO A 7 -4.39 9.72 15.81
CA PRO A 7 -3.39 9.87 14.77
C PRO A 7 -2.07 9.20 15.12
N GLU A 8 -1.66 9.23 16.40
CA GLU A 8 -0.44 8.57 16.86
C GLU A 8 -0.51 7.04 16.77
N GLN A 9 -1.71 6.45 16.94
CA GLN A 9 -1.88 4.99 16.77
C GLN A 9 -1.88 4.59 15.30
N SER A 10 -2.50 5.39 14.44
CA SER A 10 -2.47 5.16 12.99
C SER A 10 -1.03 5.15 12.48
N HIS A 11 -0.24 6.17 12.81
CA HIS A 11 1.15 6.25 12.39
C HIS A 11 2.02 5.06 12.87
N ALA A 12 1.72 4.47 14.03
CA ALA A 12 2.45 3.31 14.54
C ALA A 12 2.36 2.08 13.62
N HIS A 13 1.27 1.91 12.86
CA HIS A 13 1.11 0.78 11.94
C HIS A 13 1.94 0.94 10.65
N SER A 14 2.16 2.15 10.19
CA SER A 14 2.99 2.42 9.02
C SER A 14 4.50 2.29 9.30
N GLN A 15 4.92 2.40 10.56
CA GLN A 15 6.33 2.43 10.96
C GLN A 15 7.16 1.25 10.44
N GLN A 16 6.60 0.04 10.46
CA GLN A 16 7.33 -1.14 9.96
C GLN A 16 7.69 -0.98 8.48
N THR A 17 6.75 -0.53 7.66
CA THR A 17 6.98 -0.32 6.22
C THR A 17 7.90 0.86 5.97
N LEU A 18 7.71 1.96 6.70
CA LEU A 18 8.57 3.14 6.60
C LEU A 18 10.01 2.81 7.00
N THR A 19 10.21 2.04 8.07
CA THR A 19 11.54 1.60 8.49
C THR A 19 12.19 0.71 7.43
N ALA A 20 11.45 -0.26 6.89
CA ALA A 20 11.96 -1.13 5.84
C ALA A 20 12.36 -0.33 4.59
N LEU A 21 11.53 0.61 4.15
CA LEU A 21 11.85 1.47 3.00
C LEU A 21 13.06 2.36 3.28
N TYR A 22 13.21 2.85 4.49
CA TYR A 22 14.36 3.68 4.87
C TYR A 22 15.69 2.91 4.84
N GLU A 23 15.67 1.59 4.98
CA GLU A 23 16.85 0.73 4.87
C GLU A 23 17.30 0.50 3.42
N TYR A 24 16.45 0.82 2.42
CA TYR A 24 16.77 0.72 1.00
C TYR A 24 17.20 2.07 0.42
N ASP A 25 18.43 2.49 0.70
CA ASP A 25 18.97 3.80 0.31
C ASP A 25 18.91 4.08 -1.20
N ASP A 26 19.35 3.12 -2.02
CA ASP A 26 19.40 3.28 -3.48
C ASP A 26 18.01 3.57 -4.07
N PHE A 27 16.96 3.02 -3.45
CA PHE A 27 15.58 3.28 -3.85
C PHE A 27 15.15 4.71 -3.49
N MET A 28 15.44 5.15 -2.26
CA MET A 28 15.02 6.47 -1.75
C MET A 28 15.63 7.62 -2.57
N GLU A 29 16.88 7.48 -3.01
CA GLU A 29 17.57 8.51 -3.82
C GLU A 29 16.93 8.72 -5.21
N SER A 30 16.21 7.73 -5.72
CA SER A 30 15.58 7.79 -7.05
C SER A 30 14.19 8.41 -7.04
N ILE A 31 13.59 8.66 -5.86
CA ILE A 31 12.20 9.13 -5.71
C ILE A 31 12.14 10.65 -5.84
N ALA A 32 11.30 11.14 -6.73
CA ALA A 32 11.00 12.56 -6.89
C ALA A 32 9.59 12.93 -6.45
N THR A 33 8.64 11.99 -6.55
CA THR A 33 7.21 12.26 -6.33
C THR A 33 6.52 11.14 -5.57
N MET A 34 5.63 11.50 -4.66
CA MET A 34 4.77 10.54 -3.97
C MET A 34 3.35 11.07 -3.79
N VAL A 35 2.40 10.16 -3.66
CA VAL A 35 1.01 10.47 -3.28
C VAL A 35 0.58 9.61 -2.11
N ASP A 36 -0.05 10.24 -1.11
CA ASP A 36 -0.68 9.57 0.02
C ASP A 36 -2.21 9.58 -0.18
N LEU A 37 -2.76 8.39 -0.34
CA LEU A 37 -4.13 8.11 -0.77
C LEU A 37 -5.00 7.82 0.45
N GLY A 38 -5.72 8.81 0.92
CA GLY A 38 -6.42 8.84 2.19
C GLY A 38 -5.48 9.28 3.32
N CYS A 39 -4.83 10.43 3.12
CA CYS A 39 -3.72 10.89 3.96
C CYS A 39 -4.15 11.35 5.37
N GLY A 40 -5.44 11.51 5.66
CA GLY A 40 -5.94 11.92 6.95
C GLY A 40 -5.26 13.19 7.46
N ALA A 41 -4.64 13.12 8.65
CA ALA A 41 -3.91 14.24 9.25
C ALA A 41 -2.54 14.53 8.59
N GLY A 42 -2.06 13.68 7.69
CA GLY A 42 -0.82 13.87 6.94
C GLY A 42 0.47 13.47 7.66
N LEU A 43 0.40 12.61 8.68
CA LEU A 43 1.60 12.19 9.42
C LEU A 43 2.59 11.42 8.55
N ASP A 44 2.11 10.55 7.68
CA ASP A 44 2.96 9.82 6.75
C ASP A 44 3.51 10.77 5.66
N LEU A 45 2.74 11.77 5.22
CA LEU A 45 3.23 12.82 4.32
C LEU A 45 4.38 13.63 4.93
N GLU A 46 4.29 13.99 6.22
CA GLU A 46 5.37 14.66 6.93
C GLU A 46 6.62 13.80 6.94
N TRP A 47 6.47 12.52 7.22
CA TRP A 47 7.59 11.58 7.18
C TRP A 47 8.29 11.61 5.82
N TRP A 48 7.56 11.52 4.72
CA TRP A 48 8.11 11.55 3.36
C TRP A 48 8.74 12.91 3.01
N ALA A 49 8.07 14.00 3.34
CA ALA A 49 8.51 15.35 3.02
C ALA A 49 9.82 15.77 3.71
N THR A 50 10.12 15.12 4.84
CA THR A 50 11.30 15.45 5.68
C THR A 50 12.46 14.48 5.50
N ARG A 51 12.40 13.56 4.54
CA ARG A 51 13.49 12.58 4.33
C ARG A 51 14.77 13.22 3.83
N THR A 52 15.86 12.65 4.32
CA THR A 52 17.24 13.03 3.95
C THR A 52 18.01 11.81 3.48
N THR A 53 19.11 12.03 2.78
CA THR A 53 20.11 10.98 2.53
C THR A 53 20.65 10.42 3.85
N ARG A 54 21.22 9.21 3.80
CA ARG A 54 21.75 8.51 5.00
C ARG A 54 23.26 8.60 5.15
N ASP A 55 23.90 9.42 4.34
CA ASP A 55 25.35 9.67 4.43
C ASP A 55 25.72 10.49 5.68
N ASP A 56 27.02 10.65 5.90
CA ASP A 56 27.55 11.41 7.04
C ASP A 56 27.19 12.91 6.99
N ASN A 57 26.68 13.40 5.86
CA ASN A 57 26.20 14.77 5.66
C ASN A 57 24.80 14.79 5.05
N PRO A 58 23.75 14.50 5.84
CA PRO A 58 22.38 14.31 5.33
C PRO A 58 21.89 15.51 4.54
N GLN A 59 21.43 15.27 3.31
CA GLN A 59 20.80 16.27 2.45
C GLN A 59 19.31 15.97 2.27
N PRO A 60 18.42 16.99 2.24
CA PRO A 60 17.02 16.78 1.96
C PRO A 60 16.80 16.11 0.61
N LEU A 61 16.00 15.04 0.58
CA LEU A 61 15.63 14.35 -0.67
C LEU A 61 14.67 15.19 -1.53
N ASN A 62 14.00 16.19 -0.93
CA ASN A 62 13.06 17.09 -1.60
C ASN A 62 11.95 16.37 -2.39
N ILE A 63 11.43 15.27 -1.83
CA ILE A 63 10.33 14.52 -2.43
C ILE A 63 9.09 15.42 -2.49
N ASN A 64 8.51 15.56 -3.68
CA ASN A 64 7.25 16.29 -3.85
C ASN A 64 6.10 15.38 -3.43
N CYS A 65 5.47 15.71 -2.31
CA CYS A 65 4.42 14.92 -1.70
C CYS A 65 3.05 15.50 -2.05
N THR A 66 2.10 14.63 -2.39
CA THR A 66 0.69 15.00 -2.61
C THR A 66 -0.19 14.23 -1.63
N GLY A 67 -0.93 14.92 -0.79
CA GLY A 67 -1.97 14.31 0.04
C GLY A 67 -3.31 14.31 -0.68
N VAL A 68 -4.04 13.22 -0.60
CA VAL A 68 -5.40 13.06 -1.14
C VAL A 68 -6.32 12.60 -0.03
N ASP A 69 -7.34 13.37 0.28
CA ASP A 69 -8.37 12.99 1.25
C ASP A 69 -9.67 13.76 0.96
N VAL A 70 -10.79 13.28 1.51
CA VAL A 70 -12.08 13.97 1.45
C VAL A 70 -12.20 15.09 2.49
N LEU A 71 -11.28 15.19 3.43
CA LEU A 71 -11.24 16.24 4.46
C LEU A 71 -11.04 17.62 3.83
N ASP A 72 -11.56 18.67 4.47
CA ASP A 72 -11.56 20.03 3.93
C ASP A 72 -10.17 20.64 3.79
N GLU A 73 -9.26 20.36 4.71
CA GLU A 73 -7.94 20.96 4.70
C GLU A 73 -6.91 20.14 5.48
N LEU A 74 -5.70 20.10 4.92
CA LEU A 74 -4.55 19.49 5.56
C LEU A 74 -3.64 20.59 6.14
N SER A 75 -3.64 20.72 7.47
CA SER A 75 -2.83 21.74 8.16
C SER A 75 -1.32 21.57 7.93
N ILE A 76 -0.87 20.32 7.71
CA ILE A 76 0.54 19.98 7.49
C ILE A 76 1.05 20.49 6.12
N ALA A 77 0.19 20.55 5.10
CA ALA A 77 0.57 21.06 3.78
C ALA A 77 1.03 22.54 3.84
N ARG A 78 0.60 23.30 4.86
CA ARG A 78 1.03 24.68 5.08
C ARG A 78 2.41 24.80 5.71
N GLN A 79 2.92 23.73 6.33
CA GLN A 79 4.19 23.74 7.05
C GLN A 79 5.37 23.37 6.15
N TYR A 80 5.10 22.57 5.10
CA TYR A 80 6.14 22.02 4.23
C TYR A 80 5.88 22.46 2.78
N PRO A 81 6.80 23.20 2.15
CA PRO A 81 6.61 23.73 0.79
C PRO A 81 6.57 22.67 -0.30
N ASN A 82 7.05 21.48 -0.02
CA ASN A 82 7.03 20.32 -0.91
C ASN A 82 5.81 19.41 -0.71
N ILE A 83 4.82 19.83 0.12
CA ILE A 83 3.54 19.13 0.25
C ILE A 83 2.45 19.92 -0.48
N THR A 84 1.70 19.23 -1.33
CA THR A 84 0.45 19.70 -1.93
C THR A 84 -0.72 18.87 -1.44
N TYR A 85 -1.94 19.42 -1.51
CA TYR A 85 -3.14 18.73 -1.07
C TYR A 85 -4.23 18.77 -2.13
N GLN A 86 -4.92 17.66 -2.33
CA GLN A 86 -6.08 17.55 -3.19
C GLN A 86 -7.26 17.04 -2.36
N GLN A 87 -8.25 17.90 -2.17
CA GLN A 87 -9.51 17.51 -1.52
C GLN A 87 -10.36 16.72 -2.53
N THR A 88 -10.20 15.42 -2.52
CA THR A 88 -10.96 14.49 -3.38
C THR A 88 -10.97 13.10 -2.77
N ASP A 89 -11.89 12.27 -3.24
CA ASP A 89 -11.90 10.84 -2.94
C ASP A 89 -10.69 10.18 -3.63
N PHE A 90 -9.97 9.31 -2.91
CA PHE A 90 -8.83 8.57 -3.46
C PHE A 90 -9.24 7.56 -4.56
N GLU A 91 -10.54 7.24 -4.69
CA GLU A 91 -11.12 6.47 -5.81
C GLU A 91 -11.37 7.35 -7.04
N GLY A 92 -11.41 8.66 -6.86
CA GLY A 92 -11.73 9.65 -7.90
C GLY A 92 -10.55 9.96 -8.82
N THR A 93 -10.68 11.10 -9.52
CA THR A 93 -9.62 11.61 -10.36
C THR A 93 -8.56 12.32 -9.52
N ILE A 94 -7.36 11.76 -9.49
CA ILE A 94 -6.21 12.35 -8.83
C ILE A 94 -5.36 13.07 -9.87
N HIS A 95 -5.09 14.35 -9.64
CA HIS A 95 -4.23 15.14 -10.52
C HIS A 95 -2.76 14.80 -10.28
N THR A 96 -2.12 14.27 -11.30
CA THR A 96 -0.68 14.01 -11.27
C THR A 96 0.10 15.31 -11.49
N PRO A 97 1.33 15.43 -10.99
CA PRO A 97 2.20 16.56 -11.32
C PRO A 97 2.32 16.74 -12.84
N VAL A 98 2.40 18.01 -13.30
CA VAL A 98 2.48 18.32 -14.74
C VAL A 98 3.71 17.64 -15.35
N LYS A 99 3.50 16.63 -16.19
CA LYS A 99 4.44 15.76 -16.89
C LYS A 99 4.91 14.50 -16.17
N ASN A 100 4.66 14.30 -14.89
CA ASN A 100 5.16 13.14 -14.14
C ASN A 100 4.01 12.39 -13.51
N LYS A 101 4.12 11.07 -13.50
CA LYS A 101 3.35 10.18 -12.66
C LYS A 101 4.01 10.10 -11.28
N PHE A 102 3.39 9.40 -10.34
CA PHE A 102 3.96 9.24 -9.00
C PHE A 102 4.92 8.05 -8.95
N ASP A 103 6.09 8.26 -8.35
CA ASP A 103 7.07 7.19 -8.12
C ASP A 103 6.64 6.30 -6.96
N ILE A 104 5.95 6.89 -5.97
CA ILE A 104 5.36 6.18 -4.84
C ILE A 104 3.87 6.52 -4.72
N LEU A 105 3.07 5.47 -4.57
CA LEU A 105 1.71 5.54 -4.10
C LEU A 105 1.65 4.90 -2.71
N TRP A 106 1.19 5.67 -1.74
CA TRP A 106 1.07 5.27 -0.35
C TRP A 106 -0.39 5.22 0.07
N SER A 107 -0.82 4.16 0.69
CA SER A 107 -2.17 4.00 1.22
C SER A 107 -2.09 3.28 2.55
N HIS A 108 -2.28 4.03 3.62
CA HIS A 108 -2.26 3.52 4.98
C HIS A 108 -3.60 3.77 5.65
N ASP A 109 -4.23 2.72 6.15
CA ASP A 109 -5.54 2.76 6.84
C ASP A 109 -6.66 3.46 6.05
N SER A 110 -6.63 3.34 4.72
CA SER A 110 -7.58 4.00 3.81
C SER A 110 -8.20 3.05 2.79
N PHE A 111 -7.44 2.14 2.18
CA PHE A 111 -7.91 1.29 1.08
C PHE A 111 -9.10 0.37 1.46
N GLN A 112 -9.29 0.02 2.72
CA GLN A 112 -10.46 -0.75 3.20
C GLN A 112 -11.80 0.00 3.04
N TYR A 113 -11.76 1.29 2.76
CA TYR A 113 -12.92 2.13 2.47
C TYR A 113 -13.22 2.27 0.97
N ALA A 114 -12.42 1.67 0.10
CA ALA A 114 -12.69 1.67 -1.33
C ALA A 114 -14.00 0.93 -1.65
N VAL A 115 -14.91 1.57 -2.36
CA VAL A 115 -16.19 0.97 -2.79
C VAL A 115 -15.96 -0.08 -3.87
N ASN A 116 -15.00 0.19 -4.78
CA ASN A 116 -14.60 -0.74 -5.83
C ASN A 116 -13.07 -0.94 -5.82
N PRO A 117 -12.53 -1.79 -4.94
CA PRO A 117 -11.10 -1.89 -4.72
C PRO A 117 -10.29 -2.26 -5.96
N ILE A 118 -10.79 -3.11 -6.87
CA ILE A 118 -10.07 -3.45 -8.11
C ILE A 118 -10.02 -2.25 -9.06
N ALA A 119 -11.11 -1.51 -9.22
CA ALA A 119 -11.12 -0.31 -10.04
C ALA A 119 -10.20 0.77 -9.44
N THR A 120 -10.22 0.93 -8.13
CA THR A 120 -9.33 1.85 -7.40
C THR A 120 -7.86 1.52 -7.66
N LEU A 121 -7.45 0.27 -7.46
CA LEU A 121 -6.09 -0.18 -7.72
C LEU A 121 -5.69 -0.02 -9.20
N SER A 122 -6.63 -0.21 -10.14
CA SER A 122 -6.40 0.02 -11.56
C SER A 122 -6.22 1.51 -11.89
N ASN A 123 -6.97 2.39 -11.24
CA ASN A 123 -6.79 3.84 -11.35
C ASN A 123 -5.43 4.26 -10.80
N TRP A 124 -5.02 3.71 -9.66
CA TRP A 124 -3.71 3.95 -9.06
C TRP A 124 -2.56 3.45 -9.96
N TRP A 125 -2.74 2.29 -10.62
CA TRP A 125 -1.78 1.80 -11.61
C TRP A 125 -1.57 2.81 -12.76
N ASN A 126 -2.64 3.48 -13.21
CA ASN A 126 -2.56 4.46 -14.29
C ASN A 126 -1.77 5.72 -13.90
N ILE A 127 -1.82 6.14 -12.64
CA ILE A 127 -1.11 7.33 -12.14
C ILE A 127 0.30 7.04 -11.62
N ALA A 128 0.68 5.77 -11.48
CA ALA A 128 2.02 5.36 -11.09
C ALA A 128 3.01 5.50 -12.25
N SER A 129 4.24 5.94 -11.98
CA SER A 129 5.38 5.89 -12.90
C SER A 129 5.66 4.46 -13.33
N ASP A 130 6.33 4.27 -14.46
CA ASP A 130 6.78 2.94 -14.85
C ASP A 130 7.84 2.44 -13.85
N GLY A 131 7.61 1.25 -13.28
CA GLY A 131 8.36 0.74 -12.15
C GLY A 131 8.05 1.42 -10.81
N GLY A 132 7.06 2.32 -10.77
CA GLY A 132 6.63 2.98 -9.54
C GLY A 132 6.10 1.99 -8.50
N MET A 133 6.23 2.35 -7.23
CA MET A 133 5.88 1.51 -6.09
C MET A 133 4.50 1.86 -5.56
N LEU A 134 3.74 0.85 -5.16
CA LEU A 134 2.54 0.99 -4.33
C LEU A 134 2.77 0.29 -2.99
N ALA A 135 2.58 1.03 -1.90
CA ALA A 135 2.48 0.48 -0.56
C ALA A 135 1.03 0.54 -0.07
N VAL A 136 0.48 -0.61 0.31
CA VAL A 136 -0.87 -0.74 0.88
C VAL A 136 -0.77 -1.35 2.27
N ILE A 137 -1.29 -0.66 3.27
CA ILE A 137 -1.33 -1.10 4.67
C ILE A 137 -2.79 -1.09 5.11
N VAL A 138 -3.35 -2.29 5.37
CA VAL A 138 -4.77 -2.48 5.66
C VAL A 138 -5.00 -3.43 6.81
N PRO A 139 -6.12 -3.29 7.56
CA PRO A 139 -6.46 -4.23 8.61
C PRO A 139 -6.74 -5.63 8.05
N GLN A 140 -6.24 -6.64 8.77
CA GLN A 140 -6.45 -8.05 8.43
C GLN A 140 -7.79 -8.58 8.96
N ASN A 141 -8.40 -9.48 8.21
CA ASN A 141 -9.62 -10.21 8.61
C ASN A 141 -9.33 -11.31 9.65
N THR A 142 -8.77 -11.00 10.82
CA THR A 142 -8.55 -11.97 11.89
C THR A 142 -9.51 -11.82 13.07
N ASN A 143 -10.21 -10.68 13.17
CA ASN A 143 -11.07 -10.36 14.30
C ASN A 143 -12.44 -9.83 13.84
N ILE A 144 -13.16 -10.63 13.05
CA ILE A 144 -14.51 -10.32 12.57
C ILE A 144 -15.40 -9.77 13.70
N HIS A 145 -15.30 -10.32 14.93
CA HIS A 145 -16.12 -9.90 16.04
C HIS A 145 -15.80 -8.49 16.60
N ARG A 146 -14.56 -8.06 16.58
CA ARG A 146 -14.19 -6.70 17.02
C ARG A 146 -14.59 -5.64 16.00
N HIS A 147 -14.44 -5.95 14.72
CA HIS A 147 -14.79 -5.04 13.64
C HIS A 147 -16.29 -5.02 13.34
N GLN A 148 -17.03 -6.12 13.56
CA GLN A 148 -18.49 -6.12 13.42
C GLN A 148 -19.18 -5.15 14.40
N LEU A 149 -18.61 -4.92 15.58
CA LEU A 149 -19.11 -3.91 16.51
C LEU A 149 -18.78 -2.48 16.05
N ALA A 150 -17.73 -2.28 15.26
CA ALA A 150 -17.37 -1.00 14.66
C ALA A 150 -18.17 -0.70 13.38
N VAL A 151 -18.62 -1.71 12.67
CA VAL A 151 -19.45 -1.60 11.43
C VAL A 151 -20.85 -1.04 11.69
N SER A 152 -21.29 -0.96 12.96
CA SER A 152 -22.52 -0.23 13.32
C SER A 152 -22.37 1.30 13.18
N GLN A 153 -21.20 1.82 12.79
CA GLN A 153 -20.97 3.23 12.55
C GLN A 153 -21.10 3.58 11.07
N PRO A 154 -21.63 4.76 10.71
CA PRO A 154 -21.79 5.21 9.33
C PRO A 154 -20.46 5.31 8.53
N SER A 155 -19.33 5.19 9.21
CA SER A 155 -17.97 5.20 8.66
C SER A 155 -17.29 3.83 8.70
N GLY A 156 -18.06 2.72 8.76
CA GLY A 156 -17.50 1.37 8.78
C GLY A 156 -16.71 1.04 7.52
N CYS A 157 -15.56 0.36 7.66
CA CYS A 157 -14.82 -0.11 6.51
C CYS A 157 -15.64 -1.12 5.70
N TYR A 158 -15.53 -1.05 4.38
CA TYR A 158 -16.29 -1.92 3.48
C TYR A 158 -15.65 -3.30 3.34
N TYR A 159 -14.33 -3.37 3.47
CA TYR A 159 -13.57 -4.60 3.23
C TYR A 159 -12.61 -4.93 4.35
N HIS A 160 -12.53 -6.22 4.64
CA HIS A 160 -11.49 -6.82 5.47
C HIS A 160 -10.70 -7.80 4.60
N TYR A 161 -9.41 -7.62 4.55
CA TYR A 161 -8.55 -8.35 3.64
C TYR A 161 -7.92 -9.58 4.30
N THR A 162 -7.72 -10.64 3.51
CA THR A 162 -6.71 -11.66 3.73
C THR A 162 -5.52 -11.38 2.81
N MET A 163 -4.35 -11.91 3.11
CA MET A 163 -3.20 -11.75 2.20
C MET A 163 -3.50 -12.30 0.80
N VAL A 164 -4.20 -13.44 0.72
CA VAL A 164 -4.64 -14.02 -0.56
C VAL A 164 -5.52 -13.06 -1.35
N SER A 165 -6.55 -12.48 -0.70
CA SER A 165 -7.46 -11.55 -1.40
C SER A 165 -6.75 -10.27 -1.83
N LEU A 166 -5.82 -9.76 -1.02
CA LEU A 166 -5.04 -8.57 -1.33
C LEU A 166 -4.12 -8.81 -2.55
N ILE A 167 -3.37 -9.92 -2.55
CA ILE A 167 -2.53 -10.31 -3.69
C ILE A 167 -3.37 -10.47 -4.96
N HIS A 168 -4.56 -11.11 -4.87
CA HIS A 168 -5.43 -11.26 -6.03
C HIS A 168 -5.84 -9.92 -6.63
N MET A 169 -6.32 -9.00 -5.81
CA MET A 169 -6.78 -7.68 -6.28
C MET A 169 -5.64 -6.86 -6.87
N LEU A 170 -4.47 -6.89 -6.23
CA LEU A 170 -3.27 -6.22 -6.73
C LEU A 170 -2.86 -6.79 -8.09
N ALA A 171 -2.75 -8.10 -8.22
CA ALA A 171 -2.35 -8.75 -9.47
C ALA A 171 -3.36 -8.52 -10.60
N VAL A 172 -4.69 -8.60 -10.33
CA VAL A 172 -5.74 -8.28 -11.32
C VAL A 172 -5.62 -6.82 -11.78
N ALA A 173 -5.27 -5.91 -10.89
CA ALA A 173 -5.06 -4.50 -11.23
C ALA A 173 -3.69 -4.20 -11.87
N GLY A 174 -2.91 -5.23 -12.24
CA GLY A 174 -1.67 -5.08 -12.98
C GLY A 174 -0.43 -4.81 -12.12
N TRP A 175 -0.52 -4.95 -10.80
CA TRP A 175 0.62 -4.79 -9.91
C TRP A 175 1.47 -6.06 -9.85
N ASP A 176 2.79 -5.91 -9.89
CA ASP A 176 3.76 -6.99 -9.78
C ASP A 176 3.87 -7.46 -8.33
N CYS A 177 3.12 -8.51 -8.01
CA CYS A 177 3.23 -9.17 -6.71
C CYS A 177 4.36 -10.20 -6.66
N LYS A 178 4.94 -10.58 -7.80
CA LYS A 178 6.04 -11.56 -7.85
C LYS A 178 7.29 -11.04 -7.17
N HIS A 179 7.62 -9.78 -7.42
CA HIS A 179 8.77 -9.10 -6.82
C HIS A 179 8.37 -8.21 -5.65
N GLY A 180 7.12 -8.32 -5.19
CA GLY A 180 6.60 -7.57 -4.06
C GLY A 180 7.08 -8.09 -2.71
N PHE A 181 6.96 -7.24 -1.70
CA PHE A 181 7.22 -7.54 -0.29
C PHE A 181 5.91 -7.51 0.48
N PHE A 182 5.72 -8.50 1.36
CA PHE A 182 4.48 -8.65 2.09
C PHE A 182 4.74 -8.99 3.55
N SER A 183 4.05 -8.32 4.46
CA SER A 183 4.13 -8.61 5.87
C SER A 183 2.73 -8.73 6.48
N LYS A 184 2.64 -9.62 7.44
CA LYS A 184 1.50 -9.75 8.32
C LYS A 184 2.01 -9.56 9.74
N ASN A 185 1.69 -8.44 10.35
CA ASN A 185 2.05 -8.23 11.74
C ASN A 185 1.11 -9.04 12.65
N PRO A 186 1.63 -10.06 13.37
CA PRO A 186 0.80 -10.89 14.25
C PRO A 186 0.29 -10.15 15.50
N ARG A 187 0.88 -9.00 15.84
CA ARG A 187 0.55 -8.24 17.05
C ARG A 187 -0.60 -7.27 16.86
N ASP A 188 -0.70 -6.65 15.69
CA ASP A 188 -1.68 -5.60 15.40
C ASP A 188 -2.73 -5.98 14.36
N SER A 189 -2.60 -7.17 13.74
CA SER A 189 -3.52 -7.66 12.71
C SER A 189 -3.57 -6.79 11.45
N TRP A 190 -2.44 -6.23 11.04
CA TRP A 190 -2.30 -5.48 9.81
C TRP A 190 -1.61 -6.30 8.72
N LEU A 191 -2.02 -6.05 7.49
CA LEU A 191 -1.37 -6.56 6.27
C LEU A 191 -0.63 -5.40 5.63
N HIS A 192 0.61 -5.65 5.28
CA HIS A 192 1.45 -4.72 4.54
C HIS A 192 1.80 -5.34 3.20
N ALA A 193 1.63 -4.61 2.12
CA ALA A 193 2.03 -4.99 0.77
C ALA A 193 2.80 -3.85 0.13
N ILE A 194 4.00 -4.14 -0.37
CA ILE A 194 4.77 -3.26 -1.24
C ILE A 194 4.89 -3.98 -2.57
N VAL A 195 4.34 -3.40 -3.62
CA VAL A 195 4.35 -3.97 -4.97
C VAL A 195 4.77 -2.90 -5.99
N TYR A 196 5.15 -3.33 -7.17
CA TYR A 196 5.60 -2.43 -8.22
C TYR A 196 4.64 -2.43 -9.40
N LYS A 197 4.59 -1.32 -10.11
CA LYS A 197 3.85 -1.26 -11.36
C LYS A 197 4.51 -2.19 -12.37
N SER A 198 3.77 -3.19 -12.83
CA SER A 198 4.22 -4.05 -13.92
C SER A 198 3.98 -3.39 -15.28
N ASN A 199 4.53 -3.98 -16.34
CA ASN A 199 4.20 -3.64 -17.73
C ASN A 199 2.89 -4.30 -18.22
N ILE A 200 2.22 -5.05 -17.36
CA ILE A 200 0.94 -5.70 -17.64
C ILE A 200 -0.19 -4.75 -17.24
N ALA A 201 -1.03 -4.38 -18.18
CA ALA A 201 -2.19 -3.54 -17.90
C ALA A 201 -3.21 -4.24 -16.97
N PRO A 202 -4.03 -3.48 -16.22
CA PRO A 202 -5.13 -4.04 -15.44
C PRO A 202 -6.00 -5.00 -16.25
N GLN A 203 -6.35 -6.14 -15.66
CA GLN A 203 -7.10 -7.22 -16.28
C GLN A 203 -8.60 -7.11 -15.99
N ASP A 204 -9.44 -7.70 -16.82
CA ASP A 204 -10.88 -7.81 -16.56
C ASP A 204 -11.13 -8.83 -15.43
N PRO A 205 -11.61 -8.40 -14.24
CA PRO A 205 -11.78 -9.30 -13.11
C PRO A 205 -12.80 -10.42 -13.34
N LYS A 206 -13.69 -10.26 -14.35
CA LYS A 206 -14.68 -11.30 -14.70
C LYS A 206 -14.09 -12.42 -15.55
N LYS A 207 -12.93 -12.19 -16.16
CA LYS A 207 -12.27 -13.14 -17.07
C LYS A 207 -10.96 -13.67 -16.55
N THR A 208 -10.43 -13.05 -15.48
CA THR A 208 -9.12 -13.36 -14.93
C THR A 208 -9.25 -14.30 -13.75
N ASN A 209 -8.55 -15.40 -13.79
CA ASN A 209 -8.44 -16.36 -12.71
C ASN A 209 -6.98 -16.50 -12.25
N TRP A 210 -6.74 -17.31 -11.23
CA TRP A 210 -5.39 -17.52 -10.68
C TRP A 210 -4.37 -18.03 -11.71
N TYR A 211 -4.78 -18.94 -12.63
CA TYR A 211 -3.89 -19.43 -13.69
C TYR A 211 -3.46 -18.32 -14.64
N THR A 212 -4.41 -17.48 -15.05
CA THR A 212 -4.11 -16.32 -15.90
C THR A 212 -3.09 -15.38 -15.23
N LEU A 213 -3.26 -15.10 -13.95
CA LEU A 213 -2.33 -14.24 -13.20
C LEU A 213 -0.93 -14.87 -13.05
N SER A 214 -0.88 -16.19 -12.88
CA SER A 214 0.36 -16.98 -12.86
C SER A 214 1.08 -16.93 -14.22
N GLU A 215 0.36 -17.18 -15.31
CA GLU A 215 0.90 -17.12 -16.69
C GLU A 215 1.41 -15.72 -17.05
N LEU A 216 0.79 -14.67 -16.52
CA LEU A 216 1.24 -13.28 -16.67
C LEU A 216 2.46 -12.95 -15.79
N GLY A 217 2.88 -13.86 -14.90
CA GLY A 217 4.02 -13.65 -14.03
C GLY A 217 3.80 -12.62 -12.94
N LEU A 218 2.55 -12.39 -12.52
CA LEU A 218 2.18 -11.37 -11.54
C LEU A 218 2.14 -11.90 -10.10
N LEU A 219 2.23 -13.23 -9.90
CA LEU A 219 2.10 -13.86 -8.59
C LEU A 219 3.48 -14.21 -7.98
N PRO A 220 3.60 -14.20 -6.65
CA PRO A 220 4.78 -14.76 -5.96
C PRO A 220 4.99 -16.24 -6.30
N ASP A 221 6.23 -16.71 -6.35
CA ASP A 221 6.56 -18.10 -6.71
C ASP A 221 5.87 -19.16 -5.82
N SER A 222 5.64 -18.84 -4.54
CA SER A 222 4.89 -19.74 -3.64
C SER A 222 3.40 -19.80 -4.01
N ALA A 223 2.83 -18.67 -4.48
CA ALA A 223 1.47 -18.61 -4.98
C ALA A 223 1.31 -19.41 -6.25
N ASP A 224 2.24 -19.30 -7.20
CA ASP A 224 2.28 -20.10 -8.43
C ASP A 224 2.25 -21.60 -8.11
N ARG A 225 3.11 -22.07 -7.22
CA ARG A 225 3.13 -23.47 -6.80
C ARG A 225 1.80 -23.93 -6.21
N SER A 226 1.14 -23.11 -5.39
CA SER A 226 -0.18 -23.44 -4.82
C SER A 226 -1.25 -23.53 -5.90
N VAL A 227 -1.26 -22.59 -6.84
CA VAL A 227 -2.21 -22.56 -7.97
C VAL A 227 -2.07 -23.82 -8.85
N TYR A 228 -0.85 -24.20 -9.24
CA TYR A 228 -0.62 -25.40 -10.05
C TYR A 228 -0.94 -26.71 -9.31
N ALA A 229 -0.70 -26.77 -7.99
CA ALA A 229 -0.98 -27.95 -7.21
C ALA A 229 -2.47 -28.14 -6.86
N HIS A 230 -3.22 -27.04 -6.69
CA HIS A 230 -4.55 -27.08 -6.10
C HIS A 230 -5.63 -26.38 -6.92
N GLY A 231 -5.26 -25.68 -7.99
CA GLY A 231 -6.19 -24.85 -8.80
C GLY A 231 -6.58 -23.53 -8.14
N GLU A 232 -6.05 -23.25 -6.95
CA GLU A 232 -6.33 -22.03 -6.18
C GLU A 232 -5.12 -21.66 -5.33
N LEU A 233 -5.05 -20.39 -4.93
CA LEU A 233 -4.08 -19.92 -3.97
C LEU A 233 -4.61 -20.11 -2.55
N ARG A 234 -3.92 -20.90 -1.74
CA ARG A 234 -4.26 -21.13 -0.34
C ARG A 234 -3.33 -20.36 0.58
N GLN A 235 -3.91 -19.70 1.59
CA GLN A 235 -3.17 -18.88 2.54
C GLN A 235 -2.02 -19.61 3.25
N GLN A 236 -2.19 -20.90 3.52
CA GLN A 236 -1.20 -21.73 4.19
C GLN A 236 0.01 -22.06 3.32
N ASP A 237 -0.11 -21.92 2.00
CA ASP A 237 0.94 -22.23 1.04
C ASP A 237 1.79 -20.99 0.70
N LEU A 238 1.38 -19.81 1.18
CA LEU A 238 2.09 -18.55 0.95
C LEU A 238 3.37 -18.49 1.79
N VAL A 239 4.50 -18.45 1.09
CA VAL A 239 5.80 -18.07 1.62
C VAL A 239 6.20 -16.79 0.88
N LEU A 240 6.19 -15.69 1.56
CA LEU A 240 6.36 -14.36 0.97
C LEU A 240 7.63 -13.69 1.47
N PRO A 241 8.36 -12.96 0.62
CA PRO A 241 9.43 -12.10 1.08
C PRO A 241 8.91 -11.16 2.17
N TRP A 242 9.69 -10.98 3.23
CA TRP A 242 9.38 -10.13 4.37
C TRP A 242 8.33 -10.64 5.36
N LEU A 243 7.46 -11.57 4.97
CA LEU A 243 6.45 -12.10 5.90
C LEU A 243 7.08 -12.78 7.12
N ASP A 244 8.29 -13.33 6.98
CA ASP A 244 8.93 -14.24 7.92
C ASP A 244 10.22 -13.71 8.55
N HIS A 245 10.42 -12.39 8.64
CA HIS A 245 11.58 -11.86 9.38
C HIS A 245 11.68 -12.40 10.82
N SER A 246 10.53 -12.73 11.44
CA SER A 246 10.52 -13.40 12.74
C SER A 246 11.00 -14.86 12.69
N LEU A 247 10.79 -15.58 11.58
CA LEU A 247 11.26 -16.95 11.40
C LEU A 247 12.71 -16.99 10.95
N MET A 248 13.16 -16.05 10.11
CA MET A 248 14.57 -15.97 9.71
C MET A 248 15.48 -15.64 10.90
N SER A 249 15.03 -14.84 11.87
CA SER A 249 15.79 -14.58 13.09
C SER A 249 15.88 -15.80 14.02
N MET A 250 14.93 -16.73 13.95
CA MET A 250 14.96 -17.98 14.71
C MET A 250 15.80 -19.08 14.05
N ALA A 251 15.96 -19.02 12.73
CA ALA A 251 16.79 -19.98 11.99
C ALA A 251 18.31 -19.64 12.04
N GLN A 252 18.66 -18.47 12.56
CA GLN A 252 20.06 -18.02 12.76
C GLN A 252 20.53 -18.14 14.22
N GLN A 253 19.70 -18.65 15.15
CA GLN A 253 20.05 -19.05 16.52
C GLN A 253 20.12 -20.57 16.63
#